data_accdc36fc742708a188342980c5d737f
#
_entry.id   accdc36fc742708a188342980c5d737f
#
_cell.length_a   1.000
_cell.length_b   1.000
_cell.length_c   1.000
_cell.angle_alpha   90.00
_cell.angle_beta   90.00
_cell.angle_gamma   90.00
#
_symmetry.space_group_name_H-M   'P 1'
#
loop_
_entity.id
_entity.type
_entity.pdbx_description
1 polymer ?
#
loop_
_entity_poly.entity_id
_entity_poly.type
_entity_poly.pdbx_seq_one_letter_code
_entity_poly.pdbx_strand_id
1 'polypeptide(L)'
;MEAHNFLSKRGHCVQSYGTGDKVKLPGAAPDRPNVYEFGTTYDDIYQDLLQKDRELYTRNGLLHMLDRNRRIKPCPEKFQSTMEQFNIIISCEERVYDQVIECLESRDSQTTPVHVINIDIQDNHEEATIGAFLICELVSQLASSEDLDNDIDEILQEFEPKCQRPVLHCVLFY
;
A
#
# COMPACT_ATOMS: atom_id res chain seq x y z
N MET A 1 -2.25 -0.14 4.24
CA MET A 1 -2.68 -1.09 5.30
C MET A 1 -4.18 -1.39 5.26
N GLU A 2 -5.06 -0.43 4.97
CA GLU A 2 -6.51 -0.68 4.86
C GLU A 2 -6.82 -1.69 3.75
N ALA A 3 -6.27 -1.46 2.55
CA ALA A 3 -6.42 -2.41 1.43
C ALA A 3 -5.86 -3.81 1.76
N HIS A 4 -4.72 -3.90 2.45
CA HIS A 4 -4.17 -5.17 2.92
C HIS A 4 -5.18 -5.92 3.79
N ASN A 5 -5.78 -5.22 4.75
CA ASN A 5 -6.78 -5.81 5.64
C ASN A 5 -8.00 -6.35 4.87
N PHE A 6 -8.54 -5.56 3.92
CA PHE A 6 -9.69 -5.98 3.12
C PHE A 6 -9.38 -7.14 2.18
N LEU A 7 -8.26 -7.08 1.47
CA LEU A 7 -7.84 -8.14 0.54
C LEU A 7 -7.57 -9.47 1.26
N SER A 8 -6.88 -9.42 2.41
CA SER A 8 -6.63 -10.62 3.22
C SER A 8 -7.93 -11.27 3.70
N LYS A 9 -8.93 -10.48 4.11
CA LYS A 9 -10.26 -10.98 4.50
C LYS A 9 -11.03 -11.64 3.36
N ARG A 10 -10.71 -11.28 2.12
CA ARG A 10 -11.27 -11.90 0.90
C ARG A 10 -10.48 -13.11 0.42
N GLY A 11 -9.42 -13.50 1.15
CA GLY A 11 -8.63 -14.69 0.87
C GLY A 11 -7.48 -14.50 -0.12
N HIS A 12 -7.14 -13.25 -0.48
CA HIS A 12 -5.98 -12.97 -1.30
C HIS A 12 -4.68 -13.08 -0.49
N CYS A 13 -3.61 -13.55 -1.13
CA CYS A 13 -2.26 -13.49 -0.57
C CYS A 13 -1.71 -12.08 -0.79
N VAL A 14 -1.58 -11.32 0.28
CA VAL A 14 -1.25 -9.89 0.24
C VAL A 14 -0.07 -9.56 1.13
N GLN A 15 0.81 -8.70 0.62
CA GLN A 15 1.85 -8.03 1.40
C GLN A 15 1.72 -6.52 1.23
N SER A 16 2.24 -5.77 2.18
CA SER A 16 2.22 -4.30 2.14
C SER A 16 3.57 -3.73 2.55
N TYR A 17 4.02 -2.71 1.82
CA TYR A 17 5.34 -2.11 1.97
C TYR A 17 5.26 -0.59 1.91
N GLY A 18 6.30 0.06 2.40
CA GLY A 18 6.55 1.46 2.13
C GLY A 18 7.82 1.63 1.30
N THR A 19 7.93 2.72 0.56
CA THR A 19 9.08 3.02 -0.31
C THR A 19 9.97 4.15 0.21
N GLY A 20 9.51 4.90 1.22
CA GLY A 20 10.25 6.00 1.81
C GLY A 20 11.48 5.56 2.62
N ASP A 21 12.29 6.51 3.06
CA ASP A 21 13.46 6.21 3.88
C ASP A 21 13.10 5.82 5.31
N LYS A 22 12.05 6.41 5.84
CA LYS A 22 11.55 6.23 7.20
C LYS A 22 10.03 6.12 7.20
N VAL A 23 9.50 5.56 8.26
CA VAL A 23 8.06 5.59 8.56
C VAL A 23 7.72 6.92 9.20
N LYS A 24 6.85 7.69 8.56
CA LYS A 24 6.41 9.00 9.06
C LYS A 24 4.92 8.95 9.38
N LEU A 25 4.58 9.35 10.60
CA LEU A 25 3.19 9.49 11.05
C LEU A 25 2.93 10.93 11.50
N PRO A 26 1.68 11.41 11.41
CA PRO A 26 1.33 12.72 11.92
C PRO A 26 1.78 12.90 13.37
N GLY A 27 2.36 14.07 13.67
CA GLY A 27 2.77 14.47 15.02
C GLY A 27 1.85 15.53 15.61
N ALA A 28 2.31 16.17 16.67
CA ALA A 28 1.58 17.23 17.35
C ALA A 28 1.40 18.50 16.51
N ALA A 29 2.26 18.70 15.51
CA ALA A 29 2.21 19.80 14.55
C ALA A 29 2.60 19.30 13.14
N PRO A 30 2.17 19.97 12.05
CA PRO A 30 2.47 19.55 10.68
C PRO A 30 3.97 19.48 10.36
N ASP A 31 4.77 20.33 11.01
CA ASP A 31 6.23 20.38 10.85
C ASP A 31 6.99 19.43 11.80
N ARG A 32 6.27 18.67 12.63
CA ARG A 32 6.83 17.75 13.64
C ARG A 32 6.21 16.36 13.54
N PRO A 33 6.45 15.63 12.44
CA PRO A 33 5.96 14.27 12.31
C PRO A 33 6.64 13.33 13.31
N ASN A 34 5.96 12.26 13.68
CA ASN A 34 6.58 11.12 14.34
C ASN A 34 7.31 10.28 13.31
N VAL A 35 8.59 10.02 13.53
CA VAL A 35 9.46 9.30 12.58
C VAL A 35 10.01 8.05 13.23
N TYR A 36 9.91 6.91 12.53
CA TYR A 36 10.39 5.61 12.98
C TYR A 36 11.18 4.92 11.87
N GLU A 37 12.10 4.05 12.25
CA GLU A 37 12.77 3.15 11.31
C GLU A 37 11.81 2.05 10.84
N PHE A 38 11.99 1.57 9.62
CA PHE A 38 11.37 0.31 9.19
C PHE A 38 11.85 -0.83 10.09
N GLY A 39 10.95 -1.76 10.40
CA GLY A 39 11.22 -2.81 11.37
C GLY A 39 10.84 -2.47 12.82
N THR A 40 10.61 -1.19 13.15
CA THR A 40 9.98 -0.81 14.42
C THR A 40 8.58 -1.43 14.45
N THR A 41 8.26 -2.17 15.51
CA THR A 41 6.96 -2.86 15.57
C THR A 41 5.80 -1.85 15.69
N TYR A 42 4.65 -2.21 15.13
CA TYR A 42 3.45 -1.38 15.29
C TYR A 42 3.05 -1.23 16.76
N ASP A 43 3.34 -2.24 17.59
CA ASP A 43 3.10 -2.16 19.03
C ASP A 43 4.02 -1.13 19.71
N ASP A 44 5.31 -1.10 19.38
CA ASP A 44 6.25 -0.10 19.90
C ASP A 44 5.85 1.31 19.47
N ILE A 45 5.44 1.50 18.22
CA ILE A 45 4.93 2.79 17.73
C ILE A 45 3.65 3.19 18.49
N TYR A 46 2.74 2.25 18.70
CA TYR A 46 1.52 2.46 19.47
C TYR A 46 1.85 2.94 20.90
N GLN A 47 2.74 2.24 21.59
CA GLN A 47 3.14 2.60 22.96
C GLN A 47 3.84 3.95 23.02
N ASP A 48 4.70 4.28 22.05
CA ASP A 48 5.36 5.57 21.98
C ASP A 48 4.36 6.73 21.82
N LEU A 49 3.40 6.60 20.91
CA LEU A 49 2.35 7.60 20.71
C LEU A 49 1.43 7.72 21.94
N LEU A 50 1.11 6.59 22.57
CA LEU A 50 0.30 6.56 23.79
C LEU A 50 0.96 7.35 24.93
N GLN A 51 2.29 7.24 25.06
CA GLN A 51 3.06 7.97 26.06
C GLN A 51 3.23 9.46 25.72
N LYS A 52 3.33 9.79 24.43
CA LYS A 52 3.50 11.19 23.97
C LYS A 52 2.25 12.03 24.20
N ASP A 53 1.10 11.58 23.70
CA ASP A 53 -0.19 12.25 23.85
C ASP A 53 -1.36 11.31 23.53
N ARG A 54 -1.84 10.62 24.53
CA ARG A 54 -2.94 9.66 24.38
C ARG A 54 -4.20 10.30 23.80
N GLU A 55 -4.56 11.49 24.25
CA GLU A 55 -5.79 12.16 23.83
C GLU A 55 -5.72 12.59 22.36
N LEU A 56 -4.62 13.22 21.94
CA LEU A 56 -4.40 13.65 20.57
C LEU A 56 -4.46 12.45 19.61
N TYR A 57 -3.70 11.40 19.87
CA TYR A 57 -3.57 10.26 18.96
C TYR A 57 -4.76 9.29 19.00
N THR A 58 -5.59 9.34 20.03
CA THR A 58 -6.91 8.72 20.03
C THR A 58 -7.88 9.50 19.14
N ARG A 59 -7.93 10.82 19.31
CA ARG A 59 -8.84 11.71 18.59
C ARG A 59 -8.57 11.74 17.09
N ASN A 60 -7.32 11.74 16.66
CA ASN A 60 -6.95 11.72 15.22
C ASN A 60 -6.96 10.33 14.59
N GLY A 61 -7.30 9.29 15.34
CA GLY A 61 -7.46 7.92 14.85
C GLY A 61 -6.16 7.12 14.68
N LEU A 62 -4.98 7.68 15.01
CA LEU A 62 -3.70 6.98 14.83
C LEU A 62 -3.58 5.74 15.71
N LEU A 63 -3.99 5.80 16.96
CA LEU A 63 -3.95 4.63 17.85
C LEU A 63 -4.84 3.50 17.35
N HIS A 64 -6.03 3.82 16.84
CA HIS A 64 -6.91 2.84 16.21
C HIS A 64 -6.30 2.21 14.95
N MET A 65 -5.67 3.03 14.10
CA MET A 65 -4.97 2.56 12.90
C MET A 65 -3.81 1.61 13.27
N LEU A 66 -2.99 1.96 14.25
CA LEU A 66 -1.88 1.14 14.70
C LEU A 66 -2.35 -0.17 15.36
N ASP A 67 -3.44 -0.13 16.13
CA ASP A 67 -4.05 -1.33 16.70
C ASP A 67 -4.53 -2.30 15.62
N ARG A 68 -5.11 -1.79 14.54
CA ARG A 68 -5.44 -2.60 13.37
C ARG A 68 -4.19 -3.15 12.69
N ASN A 69 -3.18 -2.31 12.46
CA ASN A 69 -1.97 -2.69 11.73
C ASN A 69 -1.20 -3.82 12.44
N ARG A 70 -1.04 -3.76 13.76
CA ARG A 70 -0.36 -4.82 14.53
C ARG A 70 -1.06 -6.17 14.48
N ARG A 71 -2.37 -6.20 14.17
CA ARG A 71 -3.13 -7.43 13.96
C ARG A 71 -2.94 -8.02 12.57
N ILE A 72 -2.44 -7.23 11.61
CA ILE A 72 -2.19 -7.65 10.23
C ILE A 72 -0.76 -8.18 10.10
N LYS A 73 0.22 -7.44 10.60
CA LYS A 73 1.65 -7.80 10.55
C LYS A 73 2.44 -7.11 11.68
N PRO A 74 3.63 -7.64 12.04
CA PRO A 74 4.38 -7.12 13.19
C PRO A 74 4.88 -5.68 13.03
N CYS A 75 5.41 -5.34 11.86
CA CYS A 75 6.08 -4.06 11.61
C CYS A 75 5.93 -3.59 10.17
N PRO A 76 6.09 -2.28 9.91
CA PRO A 76 6.24 -1.77 8.55
C PRO A 76 7.54 -2.28 7.93
N GLU A 77 7.46 -2.67 6.65
CA GLU A 77 8.57 -3.21 5.87
C GLU A 77 8.85 -2.33 4.65
N LYS A 78 10.13 -2.28 4.26
CA LYS A 78 10.58 -1.47 3.11
C LYS A 78 10.55 -2.29 1.83
N PHE A 79 9.93 -1.76 0.77
CA PHE A 79 9.80 -2.43 -0.52
C PHE A 79 11.15 -2.75 -1.16
N GLN A 80 12.10 -1.81 -1.11
CA GLN A 80 13.43 -1.99 -1.70
C GLN A 80 14.25 -3.12 -1.04
N SER A 81 13.85 -3.55 0.15
CA SER A 81 14.55 -4.61 0.90
C SER A 81 13.94 -6.00 0.72
N THR A 82 12.76 -6.11 0.12
CA THR A 82 12.14 -7.42 -0.13
C THR A 82 12.66 -8.05 -1.41
N MET A 83 12.81 -9.37 -1.39
CA MET A 83 13.10 -10.19 -2.57
C MET A 83 11.88 -11.03 -3.00
N GLU A 84 10.74 -10.83 -2.36
CA GLU A 84 9.50 -11.51 -2.74
C GLU A 84 9.04 -11.04 -4.11
N GLN A 85 8.47 -11.96 -4.89
CA GLN A 85 7.92 -11.71 -6.21
C GLN A 85 6.39 -11.71 -6.16
N PHE A 86 5.78 -10.75 -6.85
CA PHE A 86 4.34 -10.57 -6.91
C PHE A 86 3.88 -10.54 -8.38
N ASN A 87 2.68 -11.02 -8.65
CA ASN A 87 2.07 -10.88 -9.98
C ASN A 87 1.57 -9.45 -10.21
N ILE A 88 1.09 -8.81 -9.15
CA ILE A 88 0.50 -7.47 -9.18
C ILE A 88 1.05 -6.65 -8.01
N ILE A 89 1.49 -5.44 -8.30
CA ILE A 89 1.89 -4.44 -7.31
C ILE A 89 0.97 -3.23 -7.49
N ILE A 90 0.32 -2.79 -6.42
CA ILE A 90 -0.56 -1.62 -6.43
C ILE A 90 0.03 -0.53 -5.55
N SER A 91 0.22 0.65 -6.11
CA SER A 91 0.57 1.88 -5.40
C SER A 91 -0.62 2.83 -5.31
N CYS A 92 -0.58 3.74 -4.35
CA CYS A 92 -1.66 4.69 -4.08
C CYS A 92 -1.23 6.15 -4.27
N GLU A 93 -0.04 6.37 -4.79
CA GLU A 93 0.56 7.68 -5.06
C GLU A 93 1.55 7.54 -6.22
N GLU A 94 1.51 8.44 -7.19
CA GLU A 94 2.38 8.39 -8.38
C GLU A 94 3.86 8.37 -8.02
N ARG A 95 4.27 9.16 -7.02
CA ARG A 95 5.66 9.14 -6.53
C ARG A 95 6.09 7.75 -6.02
N VAL A 96 5.19 7.03 -5.36
CA VAL A 96 5.45 5.65 -4.90
C VAL A 96 5.50 4.69 -6.08
N TYR A 97 4.64 4.88 -7.08
CA TYR A 97 4.67 4.13 -8.33
C TYR A 97 6.03 4.25 -9.02
N ASP A 98 6.55 5.48 -9.19
CA ASP A 98 7.87 5.72 -9.78
C ASP A 98 8.99 5.05 -8.98
N GLN A 99 8.95 5.10 -7.64
CA GLN A 99 9.93 4.44 -6.78
C GLN A 99 9.90 2.92 -6.88
N VAL A 100 8.72 2.34 -7.08
CA VAL A 100 8.57 0.89 -7.32
C VAL A 100 9.20 0.51 -8.67
N ILE A 101 8.92 1.27 -9.72
CA ILE A 101 9.50 1.06 -11.06
C ILE A 101 11.02 1.14 -10.98
N GLU A 102 11.57 2.24 -10.45
CA GLU A 102 13.02 2.43 -10.29
C GLU A 102 13.66 1.26 -9.51
N CYS A 103 13.02 0.82 -8.45
CA CYS A 103 13.50 -0.31 -7.66
C CYS A 103 13.53 -1.61 -8.48
N LEU A 104 12.48 -1.92 -9.23
CA LEU A 104 12.41 -3.13 -10.04
C LEU A 104 13.40 -3.10 -11.20
N GLU A 105 13.53 -1.96 -11.88
CA GLU A 105 14.49 -1.78 -12.97
C GLU A 105 15.96 -1.86 -12.52
N SER A 106 16.22 -1.52 -11.25
CA SER A 106 17.58 -1.61 -10.68
C SER A 106 18.01 -3.04 -10.31
N ARG A 107 17.07 -3.99 -10.31
CA ARG A 107 17.34 -5.40 -10.02
C ARG A 107 17.85 -6.12 -11.26
N ASP A 108 18.61 -7.20 -11.04
CA ASP A 108 18.98 -8.09 -12.14
C ASP A 108 17.71 -8.68 -12.78
N SER A 109 17.50 -8.37 -14.04
CA SER A 109 16.29 -8.74 -14.78
C SER A 109 16.16 -10.25 -14.88
N GLN A 110 15.04 -10.76 -14.43
CA GLN A 110 14.57 -12.13 -14.65
C GLN A 110 13.44 -12.13 -15.73
N THR A 111 12.84 -13.26 -15.94
CA THR A 111 11.80 -13.43 -16.97
C THR A 111 10.37 -13.43 -16.43
N THR A 112 10.23 -13.23 -15.11
CA THR A 112 8.91 -13.27 -14.47
C THR A 112 8.25 -11.89 -14.55
N PRO A 113 7.11 -11.75 -15.25
CA PRO A 113 6.43 -10.47 -15.37
C PRO A 113 5.75 -10.05 -14.06
N VAL A 114 5.64 -8.74 -13.87
CA VAL A 114 4.88 -8.12 -12.79
C VAL A 114 4.11 -6.91 -13.32
N HIS A 115 2.84 -6.84 -13.02
CA HIS A 115 2.00 -5.68 -13.35
C HIS A 115 2.06 -4.67 -12.21
N VAL A 116 2.52 -3.45 -12.50
CA VAL A 116 2.55 -2.34 -11.55
C VAL A 116 1.44 -1.37 -11.89
N ILE A 117 0.54 -1.12 -10.95
CA ILE A 117 -0.67 -0.31 -11.14
C ILE A 117 -0.69 0.78 -10.08
N ASN A 118 -0.97 2.02 -10.48
CA ASN A 118 -1.20 3.12 -9.53
C ASN A 118 -2.64 3.60 -9.59
N ILE A 119 -3.25 3.78 -8.42
CA ILE A 119 -4.54 4.43 -8.22
C ILE A 119 -4.34 5.50 -7.17
N ASP A 120 -4.45 6.78 -7.54
CA ASP A 120 -4.25 7.87 -6.58
C ASP A 120 -5.31 7.87 -5.47
N ILE A 121 -4.84 7.76 -4.24
CA ILE A 121 -5.65 7.75 -3.02
C ILE A 121 -5.00 8.73 -2.05
N GLN A 122 -5.75 9.74 -1.61
CA GLN A 122 -5.24 10.70 -0.64
C GLN A 122 -4.99 10.06 0.72
N ASP A 123 -3.96 10.54 1.41
CA ASP A 123 -3.55 10.00 2.72
C ASP A 123 -4.41 10.57 3.86
N ASN A 124 -5.64 10.10 3.93
CA ASN A 124 -6.57 10.35 5.04
C ASN A 124 -7.47 9.13 5.27
N HIS A 125 -8.12 9.05 6.42
CA HIS A 125 -8.90 7.88 6.82
C HIS A 125 -10.09 7.58 5.90
N GLU A 126 -10.79 8.60 5.43
CA GLU A 126 -11.94 8.44 4.54
C GLU A 126 -11.49 7.91 3.17
N GLU A 127 -10.51 8.54 2.56
CA GLU A 127 -9.93 8.13 1.28
C GLU A 127 -9.28 6.75 1.36
N ALA A 128 -8.61 6.41 2.47
CA ALA A 128 -8.06 5.09 2.68
C ALA A 128 -9.12 3.98 2.63
N THR A 129 -10.30 4.24 3.21
CA THR A 129 -11.43 3.30 3.18
C THR A 129 -12.02 3.17 1.77
N ILE A 130 -12.28 4.28 1.09
CA ILE A 130 -12.78 4.30 -0.29
C ILE A 130 -11.77 3.61 -1.23
N GLY A 131 -10.50 3.96 -1.12
CA GLY A 131 -9.43 3.36 -1.90
C GLY A 131 -9.27 1.86 -1.66
N ALA A 132 -9.44 1.39 -0.44
CA ALA A 132 -9.42 -0.04 -0.14
C ALA A 132 -10.53 -0.81 -0.85
N PHE A 133 -11.75 -0.25 -0.94
CA PHE A 133 -12.84 -0.83 -1.73
C PHE A 133 -12.53 -0.85 -3.22
N LEU A 134 -11.99 0.24 -3.77
CA LEU A 134 -11.61 0.32 -5.18
C LEU A 134 -10.52 -0.70 -5.52
N ILE A 135 -9.50 -0.82 -4.70
CA ILE A 135 -8.42 -1.81 -4.87
C ILE A 135 -8.98 -3.23 -4.79
N CYS A 136 -9.87 -3.51 -3.85
CA CYS A 136 -10.51 -4.82 -3.74
C CYS A 136 -11.36 -5.17 -4.97
N GLU A 137 -12.09 -4.21 -5.53
CA GLU A 137 -12.87 -4.39 -6.74
C GLU A 137 -11.95 -4.70 -7.93
N LEU A 138 -10.90 -3.90 -8.12
CA LEU A 138 -9.92 -4.12 -9.18
C LEU A 138 -9.24 -5.49 -9.05
N VAL A 139 -8.72 -5.83 -7.87
CA VAL A 139 -8.05 -7.12 -7.65
C VAL A 139 -8.99 -8.29 -7.89
N SER A 140 -10.27 -8.18 -7.53
CA SER A 140 -11.26 -9.22 -7.81
C SER A 140 -11.46 -9.44 -9.31
N GLN A 141 -11.46 -8.37 -10.12
CA GLN A 141 -11.55 -8.46 -11.57
C GLN A 141 -10.27 -9.09 -12.18
N LEU A 142 -9.10 -8.61 -11.75
CA LEU A 142 -7.81 -9.15 -12.21
C LEU A 142 -7.64 -10.63 -11.83
N ALA A 143 -8.04 -11.03 -10.64
CA ALA A 143 -7.95 -12.41 -10.17
C ALA A 143 -8.94 -13.36 -10.84
N SER A 144 -10.00 -12.85 -11.44
CA SER A 144 -10.99 -13.66 -12.19
C SER A 144 -10.61 -13.87 -13.66
N SER A 145 -9.59 -13.17 -14.16
CA SER A 145 -9.08 -13.38 -15.53
C SER A 145 -8.34 -14.70 -15.62
N GLU A 146 -8.57 -15.43 -16.71
CA GLU A 146 -7.83 -16.65 -17.04
C GLU A 146 -6.49 -16.35 -17.76
N ASP A 147 -6.36 -15.17 -18.37
CA ASP A 147 -5.16 -14.70 -19.08
C ASP A 147 -4.91 -13.22 -18.76
N LEU A 148 -4.34 -12.97 -17.57
CA LEU A 148 -4.13 -11.63 -17.06
C LEU A 148 -3.34 -10.73 -18.00
N ASP A 149 -2.28 -11.26 -18.63
CA ASP A 149 -1.40 -10.47 -19.49
C ASP A 149 -2.13 -9.92 -20.73
N ASN A 150 -3.13 -10.64 -21.23
CA ASN A 150 -3.94 -10.19 -22.36
C ASN A 150 -5.18 -9.37 -21.94
N ASP A 151 -5.74 -9.64 -20.77
CA ASP A 151 -7.01 -9.05 -20.33
C ASP A 151 -6.83 -7.75 -19.56
N ILE A 152 -5.64 -7.50 -19.00
CA ILE A 152 -5.43 -6.40 -18.04
C ILE A 152 -5.76 -5.02 -18.60
N ASP A 153 -5.42 -4.76 -19.85
CA ASP A 153 -5.67 -3.45 -20.48
C ASP A 153 -7.17 -3.17 -20.60
N GLU A 154 -7.97 -4.18 -20.98
CA GLU A 154 -9.42 -4.05 -21.04
C GLU A 154 -10.04 -3.88 -19.65
N ILE A 155 -9.56 -4.63 -18.66
CA ILE A 155 -10.02 -4.52 -17.27
C ILE A 155 -9.74 -3.11 -16.73
N LEU A 156 -8.55 -2.56 -16.96
CA LEU A 156 -8.18 -1.22 -16.49
C LEU A 156 -8.96 -0.12 -17.24
N GLN A 157 -9.19 -0.26 -18.54
CA GLN A 157 -10.01 0.67 -19.32
C GLN A 157 -11.47 0.72 -18.84
N GLU A 158 -12.02 -0.39 -18.40
CA GLU A 158 -13.36 -0.43 -17.81
C GLU A 158 -13.40 0.06 -16.36
N PHE A 159 -12.33 -0.13 -15.62
CA PHE A 159 -12.23 0.26 -14.20
C PHE A 159 -12.04 1.76 -14.03
N GLU A 160 -11.20 2.41 -14.84
CA GLU A 160 -10.83 3.82 -14.70
C GLU A 160 -12.04 4.77 -14.65
N PRO A 161 -13.01 4.71 -15.59
CA PRO A 161 -14.20 5.57 -15.54
C PRO A 161 -15.11 5.26 -14.34
N LYS A 162 -15.10 4.04 -13.81
CA LYS A 162 -15.89 3.65 -12.65
C LYS A 162 -15.30 4.20 -11.35
N CYS A 163 -13.98 4.18 -11.21
CA CYS A 163 -13.30 4.71 -10.03
C CYS A 163 -13.15 6.24 -10.06
N GLN A 164 -13.33 6.88 -11.23
CA GLN A 164 -13.17 8.32 -11.44
C GLN A 164 -11.81 8.87 -11.02
N ARG A 165 -10.77 8.06 -11.19
CA ARG A 165 -9.37 8.39 -10.86
C ARG A 165 -8.48 7.91 -11.99
N PRO A 166 -7.40 8.63 -12.31
CA PRO A 166 -6.43 8.15 -13.29
C PRO A 166 -5.77 6.88 -12.77
N VAL A 167 -5.60 5.92 -13.68
CA VAL A 167 -4.92 4.65 -13.42
C VAL A 167 -3.67 4.59 -14.28
N LEU A 168 -2.51 4.42 -13.64
CA LEU A 168 -1.25 4.17 -14.33
C LEU A 168 -0.96 2.67 -14.30
N HIS A 169 -0.39 2.16 -15.36
CA HIS A 169 -0.02 0.76 -15.49
C HIS A 169 1.25 0.59 -16.31
N CYS A 170 2.13 -0.29 -15.86
CA CYS A 170 3.23 -0.80 -16.67
C CYS A 170 3.50 -2.27 -16.32
N VAL A 171 4.18 -2.96 -17.23
CA VAL A 171 4.68 -4.32 -17.04
C VAL A 171 6.19 -4.26 -16.89
N LEU A 172 6.68 -4.85 -15.81
CA LEU A 172 8.11 -5.00 -15.54
C LEU A 172 8.45 -6.48 -15.34
N PHE A 173 9.71 -6.78 -15.17
CA PHE A 173 10.21 -8.13 -14.96
C PHE A 173 11.14 -8.15 -13.75
N TYR A 174 10.97 -9.19 -12.92
CA TYR A 174 11.91 -9.43 -11.83
C TYR A 174 13.27 -9.86 -12.35
#